data_96d9b3c3666451f08e4f68f05875853a
#
_entry.id   96d9b3c3666451f08e4f68f05875853a
#
_cell.length_a   1.000
_cell.length_b   1.000
_cell.length_c   1.000
_cell.angle_alpha   90.00
_cell.angle_beta   90.00
_cell.angle_gamma   90.00
#
_symmetry.space_group_name_H-M   'P 1'
#
loop_
_entity.id
_entity.type
_entity.pdbx_description
1 polymer ?
#
loop_
_entity_poly.entity_id
_entity_poly.type
_entity_poly.pdbx_seq_one_letter_code
_entity_poly.pdbx_strand_id
1 'polypeptide(L)'
;MITDYNSFVTELLNDGFSMGGGNSEGIFSIIPWSWDQEPPYETPVRWHTGDPDTDPWEWRMRVLDERNDIAYAKVFFRKSGYITRDYYPDFLAVRRKAASFEAAYADGTISHAAKRIYEQVREHGTLPLHAIKLLAGFKKEDASVFDRALTELQMRMFLTMCGRQQKLSQQGAEYGWSSTVFCTAETFFGDSILYEARQISEKEASLRIAGQIETLNPGADSKKVAKFIRG
;
A
#
# COMPACT_ATOMS: atom_id res chain seq x y z
N MET A 1 -3.65 22.87 3.48
CA MET A 1 -4.89 22.27 4.11
C MET A 1 -5.61 21.45 3.06
N ILE A 2 -5.94 20.20 3.38
CA ILE A 2 -6.64 19.30 2.46
C ILE A 2 -8.14 19.55 2.53
N THR A 3 -8.75 19.86 1.38
CA THR A 3 -10.16 20.17 1.25
C THR A 3 -10.90 19.25 0.29
N ASP A 4 -10.14 18.54 -0.57
CA ASP A 4 -10.66 17.66 -1.61
C ASP A 4 -9.59 16.65 -2.08
N TYR A 5 -9.95 15.77 -2.99
CA TYR A 5 -9.06 14.79 -3.58
C TYR A 5 -7.83 15.39 -4.27
N ASN A 6 -7.97 16.51 -4.97
CA ASN A 6 -6.85 17.11 -5.70
C ASN A 6 -5.81 17.70 -4.74
N SER A 7 -6.26 18.39 -3.69
CA SER A 7 -5.38 18.89 -2.64
C SER A 7 -4.72 17.75 -1.86
N PHE A 8 -5.42 16.65 -1.61
CA PHE A 8 -4.85 15.43 -1.04
C PHE A 8 -3.73 14.86 -1.91
N VAL A 9 -3.97 14.69 -3.20
CA VAL A 9 -2.94 14.18 -4.13
C VAL A 9 -1.73 15.10 -4.19
N THR A 10 -1.95 16.41 -4.23
CA THR A 10 -0.88 17.41 -4.27
C THR A 10 0.01 17.32 -3.02
N GLU A 11 -0.60 17.29 -1.85
CA GLU A 11 0.14 17.16 -0.58
C GLU A 11 0.87 15.81 -0.50
N LEU A 12 0.21 14.72 -0.89
CA LEU A 12 0.83 13.39 -0.89
C LEU A 12 2.06 13.29 -1.79
N LEU A 13 2.02 13.93 -2.97
CA LEU A 13 3.18 13.99 -3.87
C LEU A 13 4.33 14.80 -3.27
N ASN A 14 4.03 15.89 -2.55
CA ASN A 14 5.02 16.70 -1.85
C ASN A 14 5.64 15.95 -0.66
N ASP A 15 4.83 15.25 0.11
CA ASP A 15 5.24 14.56 1.33
C ASP A 15 5.91 13.20 1.04
N GLY A 16 5.60 12.58 -0.11
CA GLY A 16 6.21 11.35 -0.58
C GLY A 16 5.58 10.06 -0.06
N PHE A 17 5.00 10.06 1.13
CA PHE A 17 4.31 8.90 1.72
C PHE A 17 3.38 9.32 2.86
N SER A 18 2.41 8.47 3.19
CA SER A 18 1.48 8.70 4.31
C SER A 18 0.86 7.40 4.79
N MET A 19 0.52 7.32 6.08
CA MET A 19 -0.47 6.35 6.55
C MET A 19 -1.80 6.55 5.81
N GLY A 20 -2.59 5.50 5.67
CA GLY A 20 -3.83 5.52 4.88
C GLY A 20 -5.02 6.19 5.55
N GLY A 21 -4.85 6.72 6.76
CA GLY A 21 -5.85 7.46 7.53
C GLY A 21 -5.55 7.42 9.02
N GLY A 22 -5.68 8.57 9.66
CA GLY A 22 -5.31 8.78 11.05
C GLY A 22 -3.84 8.53 11.36
N ASN A 23 -3.38 8.98 12.51
CA ASN A 23 -1.99 8.83 12.93
C ASN A 23 -1.86 8.05 14.25
N SER A 24 -2.58 6.94 14.39
CA SER A 24 -2.57 6.11 15.60
C SER A 24 -1.18 5.56 15.95
N GLU A 25 -0.28 5.45 14.98
CA GLU A 25 1.10 5.00 15.19
C GLU A 25 2.04 6.16 15.56
N GLY A 26 1.61 7.43 15.41
CA GLY A 26 2.41 8.60 15.74
C GLY A 26 3.60 8.84 14.80
N ILE A 27 3.49 8.42 13.56
CA ILE A 27 4.49 8.70 12.52
C ILE A 27 4.01 9.85 11.65
N PHE A 28 3.17 9.57 10.66
CA PHE A 28 2.64 10.60 9.79
C PHE A 28 1.38 10.12 9.06
N SER A 29 0.39 10.99 8.99
CA SER A 29 -0.78 10.83 8.11
C SER A 29 -1.21 12.19 7.61
N ILE A 30 -1.30 12.30 6.31
CA ILE A 30 -1.81 13.46 5.59
C ILE A 30 -3.28 13.76 5.96
N ILE A 31 -4.05 12.69 6.23
CA ILE A 31 -5.47 12.79 6.57
C ILE A 31 -5.62 12.45 8.04
N PRO A 32 -5.89 13.45 8.91
CA PRO A 32 -6.19 13.18 10.31
C PRO A 32 -7.48 12.37 10.42
N TRP A 33 -7.53 11.47 11.40
CA TRP A 33 -8.75 10.73 11.72
C TRP A 33 -9.70 11.63 12.48
N SER A 34 -10.72 12.16 11.82
CA SER A 34 -11.64 13.16 12.35
C SER A 34 -13.05 12.63 12.57
N TRP A 35 -13.20 11.37 12.95
CA TRP A 35 -14.52 10.77 13.21
C TRP A 35 -15.35 11.51 14.25
N ASP A 36 -14.67 12.03 15.29
CA ASP A 36 -15.30 12.63 16.45
C ASP A 36 -15.23 14.17 16.43
N GLN A 37 -14.91 14.78 15.26
CA GLN A 37 -14.92 16.25 15.17
C GLN A 37 -16.32 16.79 15.19
N GLU A 38 -16.58 17.63 16.18
CA GLU A 38 -17.81 18.43 16.26
C GLU A 38 -17.72 19.67 15.35
N PRO A 39 -18.86 20.14 14.77
CA PRO A 39 -18.86 21.41 14.03
C PRO A 39 -18.47 22.60 14.94
N PRO A 40 -17.87 23.68 14.36
CA PRO A 40 -17.59 23.89 12.95
C PRO A 40 -16.39 23.12 12.45
N TYR A 41 -16.51 22.55 11.26
CA TYR A 41 -15.43 21.79 10.65
C TYR A 41 -14.42 22.71 9.94
N GLU A 42 -13.12 22.42 10.10
CA GLU A 42 -12.04 23.16 9.43
C GLU A 42 -11.93 22.82 7.93
N THR A 43 -12.40 21.64 7.53
CA THR A 43 -12.33 21.13 6.16
C THR A 43 -13.62 20.37 5.82
N PRO A 44 -14.06 20.33 4.56
CA PRO A 44 -15.22 19.54 4.13
C PRO A 44 -14.95 18.02 4.13
N VAL A 45 -13.70 17.59 4.32
CA VAL A 45 -13.32 16.17 4.30
C VAL A 45 -14.00 15.41 5.43
N ARG A 46 -14.70 14.32 5.06
CA ARG A 46 -15.41 13.42 6.00
C ARG A 46 -15.31 11.98 5.51
N TRP A 47 -15.13 11.08 6.43
CA TRP A 47 -15.05 9.65 6.16
C TRP A 47 -16.44 9.04 5.93
N HIS A 48 -16.51 8.07 4.99
CA HIS A 48 -17.69 7.25 4.72
C HIS A 48 -18.94 8.03 4.29
N THR A 49 -18.75 9.14 3.61
CA THR A 49 -19.85 9.88 2.98
C THR A 49 -20.23 9.33 1.62
N GLY A 50 -19.32 8.63 0.96
CA GLY A 50 -19.44 8.17 -0.43
C GLY A 50 -19.19 9.26 -1.45
N ASP A 51 -18.81 10.47 -1.03
CA ASP A 51 -18.46 11.56 -1.93
C ASP A 51 -17.03 11.39 -2.45
N PRO A 52 -16.83 11.20 -3.77
CA PRO A 52 -15.50 10.95 -4.34
C PRO A 52 -14.54 12.13 -4.19
N ASP A 53 -15.05 13.36 -3.95
CA ASP A 53 -14.20 14.53 -3.81
C ASP A 53 -13.76 14.78 -2.36
N THR A 54 -14.56 14.42 -1.37
CA THR A 54 -14.31 14.77 0.04
C THR A 54 -14.22 13.58 0.99
N ASP A 55 -14.40 12.33 0.49
CA ASP A 55 -14.31 11.13 1.32
C ASP A 55 -12.97 10.40 1.14
N PRO A 56 -12.09 10.37 2.15
CA PRO A 56 -10.83 9.64 2.09
C PRO A 56 -11.00 8.13 1.88
N TRP A 57 -12.16 7.56 2.21
CA TRP A 57 -12.46 6.16 1.93
C TRP A 57 -12.57 5.88 0.43
N GLU A 58 -13.12 6.83 -0.35
CA GLU A 58 -13.17 6.75 -1.81
C GLU A 58 -11.80 7.08 -2.45
N TRP A 59 -11.04 8.03 -1.90
CA TRP A 59 -9.75 8.46 -2.46
C TRP A 59 -8.74 7.32 -2.62
N ARG A 60 -8.72 6.35 -1.72
CA ARG A 60 -7.81 5.19 -1.78
C ARG A 60 -7.99 4.36 -3.05
N MET A 61 -9.21 4.23 -3.54
CA MET A 61 -9.50 3.52 -4.79
C MET A 61 -9.35 4.43 -6.00
N ARG A 62 -9.79 5.68 -5.87
CA ARG A 62 -9.63 6.70 -6.90
C ARG A 62 -8.17 6.92 -7.28
N VAL A 63 -7.26 6.95 -6.29
CA VAL A 63 -5.80 6.98 -6.55
C VAL A 63 -5.35 5.81 -7.44
N LEU A 64 -5.83 4.59 -7.16
CA LEU A 64 -5.45 3.41 -7.94
C LEU A 64 -6.09 3.38 -9.34
N ASP A 65 -7.27 3.98 -9.50
CA ASP A 65 -7.97 4.05 -10.78
C ASP A 65 -7.41 5.17 -11.69
N GLU A 66 -6.94 6.28 -11.11
CA GLU A 66 -6.55 7.48 -11.86
C GLU A 66 -5.04 7.72 -11.95
N ARG A 67 -4.21 7.05 -11.10
CA ARG A 67 -2.79 7.35 -10.98
C ARG A 67 -1.92 6.10 -11.05
N ASN A 68 -0.74 6.27 -11.64
CA ASN A 68 0.30 5.23 -11.73
C ASN A 68 1.60 5.63 -11.00
N ASP A 69 1.59 6.76 -10.30
CA ASP A 69 2.72 7.31 -9.56
C ASP A 69 2.53 7.28 -8.02
N ILE A 70 1.42 6.73 -7.55
CA ILE A 70 1.11 6.56 -6.12
C ILE A 70 0.66 5.13 -5.88
N ALA A 71 1.44 4.36 -5.13
CA ALA A 71 1.05 3.02 -4.67
C ALA A 71 0.25 3.10 -3.37
N TYR A 72 -0.73 2.23 -3.23
CA TYR A 72 -1.51 2.04 -2.01
C TYR A 72 -1.53 0.56 -1.63
N ALA A 73 -1.08 0.23 -0.42
CA ALA A 73 -1.04 -1.14 0.07
C ALA A 73 -0.91 -1.18 1.60
N LYS A 74 -1.00 -2.38 2.21
CA LYS A 74 -0.70 -2.57 3.64
C LYS A 74 0.81 -2.56 3.86
N VAL A 75 1.43 -1.39 3.82
CA VAL A 75 2.89 -1.22 3.86
C VAL A 75 3.44 -0.70 5.18
N PHE A 76 2.61 -0.14 6.07
CA PHE A 76 3.05 0.42 7.33
C PHE A 76 2.34 -0.23 8.51
N PHE A 77 3.07 -0.87 9.42
CA PHE A 77 2.52 -1.53 10.62
C PHE A 77 1.37 -2.52 10.31
N ARG A 78 1.40 -3.17 9.15
CA ARG A 78 0.30 -3.99 8.59
C ARG A 78 -1.00 -3.22 8.30
N LYS A 79 -0.95 -1.90 8.32
CA LYS A 79 -2.03 -0.98 7.94
C LYS A 79 -1.76 -0.42 6.56
N SER A 80 -2.81 0.04 5.91
CA SER A 80 -2.71 0.66 4.59
C SER A 80 -1.99 2.00 4.66
N GLY A 81 -1.30 2.34 3.58
CA GLY A 81 -0.64 3.60 3.40
C GLY A 81 -0.28 3.83 1.94
N TYR A 82 0.13 5.04 1.66
CA TYR A 82 0.52 5.51 0.33
C TYR A 82 2.03 5.71 0.27
N ILE A 83 2.62 5.35 -0.88
CA ILE A 83 4.01 5.66 -1.20
C ILE A 83 4.04 6.18 -2.64
N THR A 84 4.59 7.37 -2.85
CA THR A 84 4.74 7.94 -4.18
C THR A 84 5.88 7.29 -4.96
N ARG A 85 5.85 7.41 -6.27
CA ARG A 85 6.88 6.91 -7.18
C ARG A 85 8.28 7.39 -6.81
N ASP A 86 8.40 8.61 -6.28
CA ASP A 86 9.66 9.23 -5.89
C ASP A 86 10.32 8.54 -4.68
N TYR A 87 9.54 8.09 -3.69
CA TYR A 87 10.03 7.39 -2.50
C TYR A 87 9.98 5.86 -2.60
N TYR A 88 9.29 5.32 -3.60
CA TYR A 88 9.11 3.87 -3.70
C TYR A 88 10.42 3.09 -3.83
N PRO A 89 11.43 3.56 -4.62
CA PRO A 89 12.75 2.89 -4.70
C PRO A 89 13.49 2.84 -3.37
N ASP A 90 13.39 3.89 -2.54
CA ASP A 90 14.01 3.92 -1.21
C ASP A 90 13.42 2.83 -0.29
N PHE A 91 12.08 2.74 -0.23
CA PHE A 91 11.44 1.67 0.54
C PHE A 91 11.76 0.28 0.00
N LEU A 92 11.86 0.09 -1.32
CA LEU A 92 12.30 -1.17 -1.92
C LEU A 92 13.74 -1.52 -1.52
N ALA A 93 14.67 -0.56 -1.58
CA ALA A 93 16.07 -0.74 -1.22
C ALA A 93 16.21 -1.25 0.22
N VAL A 94 15.42 -0.70 1.15
CA VAL A 94 15.44 -1.12 2.57
C VAL A 94 14.75 -2.48 2.77
N ARG A 95 13.57 -2.70 2.18
CA ARG A 95 12.72 -3.85 2.53
C ARG A 95 13.02 -5.10 1.72
N ARG A 96 13.41 -4.96 0.45
CA ARG A 96 13.78 -6.07 -0.43
C ARG A 96 15.29 -6.28 -0.52
N LYS A 97 16.13 -5.30 -0.15
CA LYS A 97 17.60 -5.36 -0.22
C LYS A 97 18.09 -5.85 -1.59
N ALA A 98 17.44 -5.38 -2.64
CA ALA A 98 17.65 -5.80 -4.02
C ALA A 98 17.44 -7.32 -4.30
N ALA A 99 16.90 -8.07 -3.34
CA ALA A 99 16.63 -9.49 -3.52
C ALA A 99 15.45 -9.72 -4.50
N SER A 100 15.58 -10.73 -5.34
CA SER A 100 14.44 -11.28 -6.07
C SER A 100 13.50 -12.02 -5.12
N PHE A 101 12.28 -12.29 -5.59
CA PHE A 101 11.35 -13.11 -4.82
C PHE A 101 11.92 -14.51 -4.55
N GLU A 102 12.55 -15.12 -5.54
CA GLU A 102 13.14 -16.45 -5.47
C GLU A 102 14.26 -16.49 -4.42
N ALA A 103 15.14 -15.48 -4.39
CA ALA A 103 16.19 -15.37 -3.38
C ALA A 103 15.60 -15.21 -1.98
N ALA A 104 14.63 -14.31 -1.79
CA ALA A 104 13.97 -14.10 -0.52
C ALA A 104 13.23 -15.35 0.00
N TYR A 105 12.65 -16.15 -0.92
CA TYR A 105 12.02 -17.41 -0.56
C TYR A 105 13.06 -18.48 -0.19
N ALA A 106 14.14 -18.59 -0.95
CA ALA A 106 15.23 -19.55 -0.68
C ALA A 106 15.90 -19.28 0.68
N ASP A 107 16.03 -18.00 1.05
CA ASP A 107 16.56 -17.58 2.36
C ASP A 107 15.56 -17.77 3.52
N GLY A 108 14.36 -18.32 3.26
CA GLY A 108 13.32 -18.55 4.26
C GLY A 108 12.66 -17.28 4.81
N THR A 109 12.85 -16.14 4.15
CA THR A 109 12.25 -14.86 4.58
C THR A 109 10.82 -14.65 4.09
N ILE A 110 10.35 -15.49 3.15
CA ILE A 110 9.00 -15.53 2.60
C ILE A 110 8.34 -16.85 2.95
N SER A 111 7.10 -16.79 3.46
CA SER A 111 6.35 -17.99 3.79
C SER A 111 5.90 -18.77 2.53
N HIS A 112 5.70 -20.08 2.66
CA HIS A 112 5.16 -20.91 1.58
C HIS A 112 3.77 -20.44 1.13
N ALA A 113 2.92 -19.97 2.05
CA ALA A 113 1.62 -19.40 1.74
C ALA A 113 1.75 -18.13 0.88
N ALA A 114 2.72 -17.26 1.19
CA ALA A 114 3.01 -16.07 0.40
C ALA A 114 3.54 -16.43 -1.00
N LYS A 115 4.38 -17.46 -1.12
CA LYS A 115 4.84 -17.96 -2.42
C LYS A 115 3.67 -18.35 -3.32
N ARG A 116 2.71 -19.14 -2.82
CA ARG A 116 1.53 -19.55 -3.58
C ARG A 116 0.74 -18.36 -4.12
N ILE A 117 0.57 -17.31 -3.32
CA ILE A 117 -0.10 -16.07 -3.72
C ILE A 117 0.72 -15.33 -4.80
N TYR A 118 2.00 -15.11 -4.55
CA TYR A 118 2.86 -14.35 -5.43
C TYR A 118 2.97 -14.97 -6.83
N GLU A 119 3.14 -16.30 -6.90
CA GLU A 119 3.25 -17.01 -8.18
C GLU A 119 2.00 -16.81 -9.04
N GLN A 120 0.80 -16.85 -8.46
CA GLN A 120 -0.45 -16.62 -9.19
C GLN A 120 -0.55 -15.17 -9.69
N VAL A 121 -0.23 -14.19 -8.84
CA VAL A 121 -0.30 -12.78 -9.26
C VAL A 121 0.74 -12.49 -10.35
N ARG A 122 1.95 -13.02 -10.24
CA ARG A 122 3.01 -12.86 -11.24
C ARG A 122 2.64 -13.48 -12.59
N GLU A 123 2.08 -14.68 -12.57
CA GLU A 123 1.67 -15.41 -13.77
C GLU A 123 0.58 -14.69 -14.56
N HIS A 124 -0.40 -14.10 -13.86
CA HIS A 124 -1.56 -13.45 -14.48
C HIS A 124 -1.40 -11.92 -14.64
N GLY A 125 -0.32 -11.34 -14.11
CA GLY A 125 -0.06 -9.89 -14.12
C GLY A 125 -0.89 -9.12 -13.09
N THR A 126 -2.22 -9.20 -13.17
CA THR A 126 -3.16 -8.60 -12.20
C THR A 126 -4.24 -9.58 -11.82
N LEU A 127 -4.57 -9.67 -10.52
CA LEU A 127 -5.61 -10.56 -10.04
C LEU A 127 -6.46 -9.92 -8.93
N PRO A 128 -7.79 -10.04 -8.98
CA PRO A 128 -8.65 -9.68 -7.87
C PRO A 128 -8.52 -10.68 -6.71
N LEU A 129 -8.69 -10.19 -5.48
CA LEU A 129 -8.52 -10.94 -4.25
C LEU A 129 -9.22 -12.31 -4.25
N HIS A 130 -10.45 -12.38 -4.76
CA HIS A 130 -11.22 -13.62 -4.82
C HIS A 130 -10.61 -14.65 -5.78
N ALA A 131 -10.07 -14.20 -6.92
CA ALA A 131 -9.38 -15.09 -7.87
C ALA A 131 -8.04 -15.58 -7.30
N ILE A 132 -7.28 -14.73 -6.60
CA ILE A 132 -6.05 -15.12 -5.91
C ILE A 132 -6.34 -16.26 -4.92
N LYS A 133 -7.40 -16.13 -4.09
CA LYS A 133 -7.79 -17.17 -3.13
C LYS A 133 -8.06 -18.50 -3.81
N LEU A 134 -8.81 -18.48 -4.91
CA LEU A 134 -9.19 -19.67 -5.67
C LEU A 134 -7.96 -20.33 -6.32
N LEU A 135 -7.20 -19.56 -7.11
CA LEU A 135 -6.07 -20.07 -7.89
C LEU A 135 -4.91 -20.54 -7.01
N ALA A 136 -4.64 -19.84 -5.93
CA ALA A 136 -3.64 -20.26 -4.96
C ALA A 136 -4.13 -21.37 -4.01
N GLY A 137 -5.36 -21.90 -4.20
CA GLY A 137 -5.87 -23.06 -3.50
C GLY A 137 -6.16 -22.86 -2.00
N PHE A 138 -6.53 -21.64 -1.58
CA PHE A 138 -6.93 -21.36 -0.20
C PHE A 138 -8.43 -21.61 -0.01
N LYS A 139 -8.75 -22.41 0.99
CA LYS A 139 -10.11 -22.69 1.40
C LYS A 139 -10.62 -21.70 2.44
N LYS A 140 -11.88 -21.81 2.84
CA LYS A 140 -12.50 -20.92 3.83
C LYS A 140 -11.80 -20.96 5.20
N GLU A 141 -11.38 -22.13 5.62
CA GLU A 141 -10.64 -22.37 6.86
C GLU A 141 -9.24 -21.72 6.85
N ASP A 142 -8.66 -21.47 5.68
CA ASP A 142 -7.33 -20.88 5.53
C ASP A 142 -7.34 -19.34 5.55
N ALA A 143 -8.48 -18.69 5.81
CA ALA A 143 -8.64 -17.23 5.68
C ALA A 143 -7.56 -16.44 6.43
N SER A 144 -7.25 -16.83 7.67
CA SER A 144 -6.23 -16.14 8.47
C SER A 144 -4.80 -16.33 7.95
N VAL A 145 -4.50 -17.50 7.38
CA VAL A 145 -3.22 -17.81 6.75
C VAL A 145 -3.06 -16.98 5.48
N PHE A 146 -4.10 -16.94 4.65
CA PHE A 146 -4.14 -16.15 3.44
C PHE A 146 -3.94 -14.65 3.70
N ASP A 147 -4.71 -14.09 4.65
CA ASP A 147 -4.66 -12.65 4.95
C ASP A 147 -3.28 -12.23 5.51
N ARG A 148 -2.65 -13.11 6.31
CA ARG A 148 -1.30 -12.92 6.82
C ARG A 148 -0.27 -12.96 5.69
N ALA A 149 -0.36 -13.95 4.80
CA ALA A 149 0.54 -14.12 3.67
C ALA A 149 0.43 -12.97 2.65
N LEU A 150 -0.80 -12.53 2.35
CA LEU A 150 -1.03 -11.39 1.48
C LEU A 150 -0.50 -10.07 2.11
N THR A 151 -0.65 -9.91 3.43
CA THR A 151 -0.09 -8.76 4.14
C THR A 151 1.45 -8.81 4.16
N GLU A 152 2.03 -9.99 4.33
CA GLU A 152 3.49 -10.20 4.25
C GLU A 152 4.05 -9.70 2.90
N LEU A 153 3.43 -10.10 1.80
CA LEU A 153 3.85 -9.69 0.45
C LEU A 153 3.76 -8.18 0.24
N GLN A 154 2.73 -7.53 0.77
CA GLN A 154 2.58 -6.08 0.71
C GLN A 154 3.62 -5.37 1.59
N MET A 155 3.82 -5.80 2.84
CA MET A 155 4.82 -5.24 3.75
C MET A 155 6.24 -5.33 3.18
N ARG A 156 6.54 -6.41 2.46
CA ARG A 156 7.82 -6.61 1.78
C ARG A 156 7.87 -6.03 0.37
N MET A 157 6.79 -5.37 -0.06
CA MET A 157 6.67 -4.67 -1.35
C MET A 157 6.86 -5.59 -2.57
N PHE A 158 6.52 -6.87 -2.45
CA PHE A 158 6.40 -7.77 -3.60
C PHE A 158 5.08 -7.60 -4.33
N LEU A 159 4.00 -7.25 -3.60
CA LEU A 159 2.69 -6.95 -4.16
C LEU A 159 2.20 -5.56 -3.70
N THR A 160 1.45 -4.91 -4.57
CA THR A 160 0.68 -3.69 -4.29
C THR A 160 -0.75 -3.85 -4.79
N MET A 161 -1.66 -3.00 -4.32
CA MET A 161 -3.00 -2.85 -4.89
C MET A 161 -2.90 -2.04 -6.18
N CYS A 162 -3.66 -2.41 -7.20
CA CYS A 162 -3.65 -1.74 -8.50
C CYS A 162 -5.04 -1.51 -9.09
N GLY A 163 -6.07 -1.50 -8.25
CA GLY A 163 -7.44 -1.20 -8.68
C GLY A 163 -8.49 -2.03 -7.94
N ARG A 164 -9.68 -2.05 -8.51
CA ARG A 164 -10.82 -2.84 -8.05
C ARG A 164 -11.53 -3.51 -9.21
N GLN A 165 -12.12 -4.66 -8.97
CA GLN A 165 -12.90 -5.39 -9.95
C GLN A 165 -14.21 -5.85 -9.33
N GLN A 166 -15.32 -5.57 -10.00
CA GLN A 166 -16.63 -6.06 -9.58
C GLN A 166 -16.73 -7.57 -9.77
N LYS A 167 -17.34 -8.25 -8.81
CA LYS A 167 -17.61 -9.67 -8.92
C LYS A 167 -18.80 -9.89 -9.86
N LEU A 168 -18.66 -10.88 -10.72
CA LEU A 168 -19.73 -11.28 -11.64
C LEU A 168 -20.29 -12.64 -11.23
N SER A 169 -21.62 -12.77 -11.28
CA SER A 169 -22.31 -14.05 -11.16
C SER A 169 -22.07 -14.93 -12.39
N GLN A 170 -22.45 -16.19 -12.36
CA GLN A 170 -22.39 -17.07 -13.53
C GLN A 170 -23.21 -16.57 -14.73
N GLN A 171 -24.19 -15.71 -14.50
CA GLN A 171 -25.03 -15.08 -15.52
C GLN A 171 -24.48 -13.71 -15.96
N GLY A 172 -23.28 -13.29 -15.49
CA GLY A 172 -22.66 -12.02 -15.84
C GLY A 172 -23.21 -10.80 -15.09
N ALA A 173 -24.12 -10.99 -14.14
CA ALA A 173 -24.63 -9.89 -13.31
C ALA A 173 -23.63 -9.54 -12.19
N GLU A 174 -23.43 -8.26 -11.96
CA GLU A 174 -22.61 -7.76 -10.85
C GLU A 174 -23.26 -8.11 -9.51
N TYR A 175 -22.46 -8.54 -8.54
CA TYR A 175 -22.94 -8.83 -7.18
C TYR A 175 -21.90 -8.52 -6.10
N GLY A 176 -22.40 -8.15 -4.91
CA GLY A 176 -21.59 -7.90 -3.73
C GLY A 176 -20.64 -6.71 -3.88
N TRP A 177 -19.64 -6.63 -2.99
CA TRP A 177 -18.62 -5.59 -3.01
C TRP A 177 -17.55 -5.89 -4.06
N SER A 178 -17.04 -4.84 -4.70
CA SER A 178 -15.89 -4.96 -5.59
C SER A 178 -14.68 -5.53 -4.86
N SER A 179 -13.91 -6.35 -5.55
CA SER A 179 -12.72 -7.01 -5.05
C SER A 179 -11.49 -6.17 -5.37
N THR A 180 -10.63 -5.92 -4.38
CA THR A 180 -9.33 -5.28 -4.63
C THR A 180 -8.50 -6.14 -5.57
N VAL A 181 -7.87 -5.50 -6.56
CA VAL A 181 -6.96 -6.11 -7.52
C VAL A 181 -5.52 -5.88 -7.06
N PHE A 182 -4.69 -6.91 -7.20
CA PHE A 182 -3.27 -6.89 -6.85
C PHE A 182 -2.41 -7.17 -8.07
N CYS A 183 -1.22 -6.56 -8.07
CA CYS A 183 -0.15 -6.83 -9.03
C CYS A 183 1.20 -6.79 -8.32
N THR A 184 2.27 -7.17 -9.02
CA THR A 184 3.62 -6.98 -8.51
C THR A 184 4.01 -5.50 -8.56
N ALA A 185 5.00 -5.09 -7.77
CA ALA A 185 5.53 -3.73 -7.82
C ALA A 185 6.08 -3.38 -9.21
N GLU A 186 6.68 -4.36 -9.87
CA GLU A 186 7.22 -4.27 -11.23
C GLU A 186 6.10 -4.07 -12.27
N THR A 187 4.99 -4.76 -12.12
CA THR A 187 3.81 -4.56 -12.99
C THR A 187 3.22 -3.16 -12.81
N PHE A 188 3.21 -2.64 -11.57
CA PHE A 188 2.62 -1.33 -11.25
C PHE A 188 3.48 -0.16 -11.76
N PHE A 189 4.79 -0.17 -11.50
CA PHE A 189 5.69 0.94 -11.81
C PHE A 189 6.60 0.70 -13.03
N GLY A 190 6.58 -0.51 -13.60
CA GLY A 190 7.54 -0.95 -14.61
C GLY A 190 8.83 -1.51 -13.99
N ASP A 191 9.58 -2.27 -14.79
CA ASP A 191 10.80 -2.97 -14.34
C ASP A 191 11.93 -2.03 -13.87
N SER A 192 11.92 -0.77 -14.33
CA SER A 192 12.90 0.23 -13.92
C SER A 192 12.92 0.49 -12.41
N ILE A 193 11.79 0.27 -11.72
CA ILE A 193 11.68 0.51 -10.28
C ILE A 193 12.70 -0.31 -9.46
N LEU A 194 12.94 -1.57 -9.88
CA LEU A 194 13.92 -2.43 -9.23
C LEU A 194 15.36 -2.02 -9.55
N TYR A 195 15.60 -1.59 -10.79
CA TYR A 195 16.92 -1.08 -11.18
C TYR A 195 17.27 0.16 -10.36
N GLU A 196 16.36 1.11 -10.23
CA GLU A 196 16.54 2.32 -9.42
C GLU A 196 16.80 1.97 -7.95
N ALA A 197 16.00 1.08 -7.36
CA ALA A 197 16.20 0.65 -5.98
C ALA A 197 17.57 0.00 -5.73
N ARG A 198 18.14 -0.70 -6.73
CA ARG A 198 19.47 -1.30 -6.63
C ARG A 198 20.61 -0.29 -6.65
N GLN A 199 20.38 0.94 -7.14
CA GLN A 199 21.37 2.01 -7.12
C GLN A 199 21.44 2.73 -5.78
N ILE A 200 20.49 2.49 -4.87
CA ILE A 200 20.39 3.16 -3.58
C ILE A 200 20.82 2.18 -2.49
N SER A 201 21.78 2.54 -1.65
CA SER A 201 22.14 1.72 -0.50
C SER A 201 21.04 1.75 0.57
N GLU A 202 20.89 0.66 1.34
CA GLU A 202 19.95 0.57 2.46
C GLU A 202 20.12 1.75 3.44
N LYS A 203 21.35 2.18 3.65
CA LYS A 203 21.69 3.30 4.54
C LYS A 203 21.19 4.64 3.98
N GLU A 204 21.46 4.94 2.73
CA GLU A 204 21.00 6.18 2.06
C GLU A 204 19.48 6.26 2.03
N ALA A 205 18.82 5.18 1.59
CA ALA A 205 17.37 5.08 1.59
C ALA A 205 16.77 5.31 2.98
N SER A 206 17.33 4.64 4.00
CA SER A 206 16.87 4.80 5.39
C SER A 206 17.05 6.24 5.89
N LEU A 207 18.15 6.89 5.55
CA LEU A 207 18.41 8.28 5.94
C LEU A 207 17.46 9.25 5.22
N ARG A 208 17.20 9.04 3.93
CA ARG A 208 16.26 9.87 3.17
C ARG A 208 14.84 9.78 3.73
N ILE A 209 14.34 8.55 3.97
CA ILE A 209 13.01 8.35 4.56
C ILE A 209 12.94 8.93 5.99
N ALA A 210 13.95 8.69 6.82
CA ALA A 210 13.99 9.21 8.19
C ALA A 210 14.03 10.75 8.23
N GLY A 211 14.81 11.39 7.35
CA GLY A 211 14.86 12.85 7.21
C GLY A 211 13.53 13.45 6.80
N GLN A 212 12.81 12.79 5.90
CA GLN A 212 11.46 13.23 5.52
C GLN A 212 10.47 13.08 6.69
N ILE A 213 10.54 11.97 7.44
CA ILE A 213 9.71 11.82 8.64
C ILE A 213 10.02 12.90 9.67
N GLU A 214 11.29 13.21 9.91
CA GLU A 214 11.70 14.30 10.82
C GLU A 214 11.13 15.66 10.39
N THR A 215 11.08 15.93 9.07
CA THR A 215 10.47 17.13 8.53
C THR A 215 8.96 17.18 8.76
N LEU A 216 8.27 16.05 8.51
CA LEU A 216 6.82 15.94 8.62
C LEU A 216 6.33 15.79 10.07
N ASN A 217 7.11 15.19 10.94
CA ASN A 217 6.81 14.95 12.34
C ASN A 217 8.09 14.85 13.19
N PRO A 218 8.65 15.99 13.63
CA PRO A 218 9.88 16.03 14.44
C PRO A 218 9.78 15.28 15.78
N GLY A 219 8.55 15.01 16.25
CA GLY A 219 8.31 14.29 17.51
C GLY A 219 8.11 12.79 17.35
N ALA A 220 8.34 12.20 16.17
CA ALA A 220 8.13 10.78 15.93
C ALA A 220 9.11 9.91 16.75
N ASP A 221 8.59 8.86 17.40
CA ASP A 221 9.40 7.91 18.15
C ASP A 221 10.39 7.16 17.24
N SER A 222 11.68 7.20 17.57
CA SER A 222 12.75 6.65 16.75
C SER A 222 12.62 5.14 16.50
N LYS A 223 12.10 4.35 17.44
CA LYS A 223 11.87 2.90 17.26
C LYS A 223 10.71 2.66 16.31
N LYS A 224 9.67 3.47 16.40
CA LYS A 224 8.55 3.42 15.44
C LYS A 224 8.97 3.88 14.05
N VAL A 225 9.80 4.91 13.93
CA VAL A 225 10.40 5.33 12.65
C VAL A 225 11.17 4.18 12.02
N ALA A 226 12.06 3.52 12.77
CA ALA A 226 12.80 2.38 12.26
C ALA A 226 11.88 1.23 11.78
N LYS A 227 10.79 0.96 12.51
CA LYS A 227 9.78 -0.04 12.13
C LYS A 227 8.97 0.40 10.90
N PHE A 228 8.62 1.68 10.79
CA PHE A 228 7.94 2.23 9.62
C PHE A 228 8.77 2.05 8.35
N ILE A 229 10.06 2.31 8.44
CA ILE A 229 11.00 2.19 7.31
C ILE A 229 11.18 0.73 6.89
N ARG A 230 11.44 -0.16 7.87
CA ARG A 230 11.78 -1.57 7.60
C ARG A 230 10.59 -2.47 7.29
N GLY A 231 9.38 -2.10 7.73
CA GLY A 231 8.17 -2.89 7.58
C GLY A 231 7.88 -3.85 8.72
#